data_46263400058c52ff6d611f94e208c9ef
#
_entry.id   46263400058c52ff6d611f94e208c9ef
#
_cell.length_a   1.000
_cell.length_b   1.000
_cell.length_c   1.000
_cell.angle_alpha   90.00
_cell.angle_beta   90.00
_cell.angle_gamma   90.00
#
_symmetry.space_group_name_H-M   'P 1'
#
loop_
_entity.id
_entity.type
_entity.pdbx_description
1 polymer ?
#
loop_
_entity_poly.entity_id
_entity_poly.type
_entity_poly.pdbx_seq_one_letter_code
_entity_poly.pdbx_strand_id
1 'polypeptide(L)'
;MTATPAPVRLRAVTHEVERGHDVLTTFSADGFAWVHAGTRIAASGVVARVAPRDVTPTLEAIEVDDPIGVVGSGPIAVGGLPFDARRGPGALVVPARVTVDNGERAWVTDIEAVPVAAVTGPEPPSRFSVVPAQSRDEWRDMVSRALARIGHGQLEKVVLAREVVIEADSPFSPREVVTRLISQQPGCFVYATEGFVGASPELLVRRKGHDVE
;
A
#
# COMPACT_ATOMS: atom_id res chain seq x y z
N MET A 1 38.62 7.65 23.00
CA MET A 1 37.26 8.26 23.12
C MET A 1 36.70 8.36 21.72
N THR A 2 35.88 7.41 21.33
CA THR A 2 35.14 7.45 20.04
C THR A 2 33.95 8.38 20.22
N ALA A 3 33.96 9.48 19.48
CA ALA A 3 32.83 10.42 19.48
C ALA A 3 31.59 9.69 18.95
N THR A 4 30.54 9.68 19.74
CA THR A 4 29.21 9.22 19.26
C THR A 4 28.80 10.16 18.12
N PRO A 5 28.49 9.67 16.91
CA PRO A 5 28.04 10.52 15.83
C PRO A 5 26.78 11.26 16.28
N ALA A 6 26.72 12.57 15.99
CA ALA A 6 25.52 13.35 16.25
C ALA A 6 24.32 12.70 15.57
N PRO A 7 23.13 12.69 16.21
CA PRO A 7 21.93 12.14 15.58
C PRO A 7 21.66 12.88 14.26
N VAL A 8 21.57 12.13 13.18
CA VAL A 8 21.19 12.68 11.87
C VAL A 8 19.77 13.22 12.00
N ARG A 9 19.60 14.53 11.93
CA ARG A 9 18.27 15.13 11.85
C ARG A 9 17.73 14.90 10.47
N LEU A 10 16.61 14.22 10.39
CA LEU A 10 15.89 14.02 9.14
C LEU A 10 15.16 15.32 8.77
N ARG A 11 15.16 15.66 7.48
CA ARG A 11 14.43 16.80 6.93
C ARG A 11 13.58 16.31 5.75
N ALA A 12 12.30 16.63 5.79
CA ALA A 12 11.36 16.40 4.70
C ALA A 12 11.15 17.70 3.92
N VAL A 13 11.29 17.64 2.61
CA VAL A 13 11.05 18.76 1.70
C VAL A 13 9.93 18.38 0.75
N THR A 14 8.87 19.19 0.70
CA THR A 14 7.72 18.99 -0.20
C THR A 14 7.73 20.04 -1.30
N HIS A 15 7.54 19.63 -2.53
CA HIS A 15 7.38 20.52 -3.68
C HIS A 15 6.24 20.08 -4.57
N GLU A 16 5.58 21.05 -5.20
CA GLU A 16 4.51 20.79 -6.15
C GLU A 16 5.08 20.31 -7.49
N VAL A 17 4.38 19.36 -8.10
CA VAL A 17 4.70 18.85 -9.45
C VAL A 17 3.51 19.07 -10.38
N GLU A 18 3.74 18.96 -11.69
CA GLU A 18 2.66 19.12 -12.67
C GLU A 18 1.54 18.09 -12.45
N ARG A 19 0.31 18.54 -12.63
CA ARG A 19 -0.85 17.66 -12.63
C ARG A 19 -0.75 16.66 -13.78
N GLY A 20 -1.12 15.42 -13.50
CA GLY A 20 -0.97 14.31 -14.46
C GLY A 20 0.41 13.66 -14.44
N HIS A 21 1.30 14.08 -13.53
CA HIS A 21 2.52 13.33 -13.24
C HIS A 21 2.18 11.87 -12.95
N ASP A 22 2.88 10.93 -13.60
CA ASP A 22 2.66 9.51 -13.33
C ASP A 22 3.20 9.16 -11.95
N VAL A 23 2.32 9.22 -10.95
CA VAL A 23 2.63 8.92 -9.54
C VAL A 23 3.31 7.57 -9.39
N LEU A 24 2.93 6.57 -10.21
CA LEU A 24 3.51 5.22 -10.14
C LEU A 24 4.97 5.16 -10.59
N THR A 25 5.55 6.24 -11.13
CA THR A 25 7.01 6.30 -11.38
C THR A 25 7.81 6.24 -10.09
N THR A 26 7.23 6.65 -8.96
CA THR A 26 7.83 6.55 -7.63
C THR A 26 7.70 5.14 -7.03
N PHE A 27 6.74 4.32 -7.50
CA PHE A 27 6.47 3.01 -6.93
C PHE A 27 7.55 2.00 -7.30
N SER A 28 8.29 1.49 -6.29
CA SER A 28 9.22 0.35 -6.41
C SER A 28 8.54 -0.97 -6.02
N ALA A 29 9.18 -2.11 -6.33
CA ALA A 29 8.63 -3.44 -6.02
C ALA A 29 8.35 -3.67 -4.53
N ASP A 30 9.17 -3.08 -3.67
CA ASP A 30 9.08 -3.09 -2.19
C ASP A 30 8.49 -1.79 -1.63
N GLY A 31 7.99 -0.92 -2.48
CA GLY A 31 7.37 0.35 -2.12
C GLY A 31 5.92 0.19 -1.70
N PHE A 32 5.25 1.33 -1.69
CA PHE A 32 3.83 1.43 -1.39
C PHE A 32 3.11 2.14 -2.54
N ALA A 33 1.92 1.66 -2.89
CA ALA A 33 0.99 2.36 -3.77
C ALA A 33 -0.43 2.27 -3.21
N TRP A 34 -1.19 3.35 -3.35
CA TRP A 34 -2.60 3.40 -2.99
C TRP A 34 -3.34 4.34 -3.95
N VAL A 35 -4.45 3.86 -4.50
CA VAL A 35 -5.26 4.61 -5.47
C VAL A 35 -6.74 4.40 -5.18
N HIS A 36 -7.47 5.49 -5.02
CA HIS A 36 -8.93 5.47 -4.90
C HIS A 36 -9.54 6.86 -5.16
N ALA A 37 -10.68 6.91 -5.84
CA ALA A 37 -11.50 8.11 -6.01
C ALA A 37 -10.71 9.37 -6.45
N GLY A 38 -9.80 9.22 -7.41
CA GLY A 38 -8.99 10.33 -7.92
C GLY A 38 -7.72 10.63 -7.12
N THR A 39 -7.59 10.09 -5.89
CA THR A 39 -6.35 10.20 -5.12
C THR A 39 -5.41 9.04 -5.46
N ARG A 40 -4.14 9.38 -5.67
CA ARG A 40 -3.06 8.44 -5.97
C ARG A 40 -1.88 8.75 -5.07
N ILE A 41 -1.34 7.72 -4.44
CA ILE A 41 -0.14 7.80 -3.58
C ILE A 41 0.81 6.72 -4.03
N ALA A 42 2.06 7.06 -4.24
CA ALA A 42 3.13 6.09 -4.41
C ALA A 42 4.35 6.49 -3.58
N ALA A 43 5.04 5.50 -3.05
CA ALA A 43 6.18 5.73 -2.18
C ALA A 43 7.28 4.70 -2.43
N SER A 44 8.53 5.13 -2.18
CA SER A 44 9.73 4.30 -2.31
C SER A 44 10.78 4.65 -1.26
N GLY A 45 11.71 3.72 -1.06
CA GLY A 45 12.73 3.81 -0.04
C GLY A 45 12.17 3.68 1.38
N VAL A 46 13.05 3.47 2.35
CA VAL A 46 12.69 3.29 3.76
C VAL A 46 13.58 4.16 4.62
N VAL A 47 13.00 5.13 5.30
CA VAL A 47 13.68 5.93 6.33
C VAL A 47 13.58 5.26 7.68
N ALA A 48 12.36 4.80 8.01
CA ALA A 48 12.10 4.11 9.28
C ALA A 48 10.96 3.07 9.11
N ARG A 49 11.01 2.04 9.95
CA ARG A 49 9.89 1.12 10.19
C ARG A 49 9.40 1.36 11.61
N VAL A 50 8.14 1.68 11.77
CA VAL A 50 7.59 2.14 13.05
C VAL A 50 6.34 1.34 13.42
N ALA A 51 6.17 1.04 14.70
CA ALA A 51 4.91 0.49 15.18
C ALA A 51 3.80 1.57 15.11
N PRO A 52 2.52 1.21 14.94
CA PRO A 52 1.44 2.19 14.80
C PRO A 52 1.40 3.27 15.90
N ARG A 53 1.71 2.89 17.14
CA ARG A 53 1.75 3.81 18.30
C ARG A 53 2.89 4.85 18.22
N ASP A 54 3.95 4.54 17.47
CA ASP A 54 5.18 5.34 17.41
C ASP A 54 5.19 6.24 16.15
N VAL A 55 4.14 6.18 15.30
CA VAL A 55 4.05 6.97 14.06
C VAL A 55 4.08 8.46 14.33
N THR A 56 3.18 8.95 15.18
CA THR A 56 3.08 10.40 15.47
C THR A 56 4.40 10.96 15.99
N PRO A 57 5.00 10.43 17.08
CA PRO A 57 6.26 10.98 17.57
C PRO A 57 7.41 10.85 16.55
N THR A 58 7.40 9.83 15.69
CA THR A 58 8.42 9.68 14.64
C THR A 58 8.29 10.77 13.58
N LEU A 59 7.06 11.02 13.09
CA LEU A 59 6.83 12.05 12.08
C LEU A 59 7.08 13.47 12.62
N GLU A 60 6.70 13.76 13.88
CA GLU A 60 6.94 15.04 14.54
C GLU A 60 8.43 15.33 14.78
N ALA A 61 9.28 14.30 14.83
CA ALA A 61 10.73 14.46 14.98
C ALA A 61 11.43 14.84 13.66
N ILE A 62 10.73 14.78 12.51
CA ILE A 62 11.27 15.17 11.21
C ILE A 62 11.08 16.68 11.03
N GLU A 63 12.14 17.39 10.68
CA GLU A 63 12.03 18.79 10.25
C GLU A 63 11.27 18.87 8.91
N VAL A 64 10.27 19.74 8.83
CA VAL A 64 9.37 19.77 7.66
C VAL A 64 9.45 21.14 6.97
N ASP A 65 9.74 21.11 5.66
CA ASP A 65 9.61 22.21 4.74
C ASP A 65 8.50 21.87 3.74
N ASP A 66 7.27 22.29 4.05
CA ASP A 66 6.08 21.96 3.28
C ASP A 66 5.27 23.21 2.95
N PRO A 67 5.52 23.84 1.79
CA PRO A 67 4.74 24.99 1.32
C PRO A 67 3.34 24.61 0.82
N ILE A 68 3.04 23.31 0.67
CA ILE A 68 1.71 22.83 0.20
C ILE A 68 0.69 22.95 1.33
N GLY A 69 1.01 22.48 2.53
CA GLY A 69 0.23 22.64 3.75
C GLY A 69 -1.16 22.00 3.73
N VAL A 70 -1.34 20.89 2.97
CA VAL A 70 -2.61 20.16 2.91
C VAL A 70 -2.51 18.78 3.55
N VAL A 71 -3.65 18.15 3.80
CA VAL A 71 -3.68 16.79 4.35
C VAL A 71 -3.00 15.83 3.39
N GLY A 72 -1.96 15.13 3.89
CA GLY A 72 -1.16 14.18 3.11
C GLY A 72 0.06 14.80 2.42
N SER A 73 0.31 16.11 2.57
CA SER A 73 1.61 16.71 2.27
C SER A 73 2.57 16.54 3.46
N GLY A 74 3.87 16.68 3.22
CA GLY A 74 4.88 16.37 4.22
C GLY A 74 5.14 14.86 4.39
N PRO A 75 5.86 14.46 5.48
CA PRO A 75 6.18 13.07 5.74
C PRO A 75 4.95 12.28 6.17
N ILE A 76 4.82 11.07 5.66
CA ILE A 76 3.73 10.14 6.00
C ILE A 76 4.28 8.76 6.37
N ALA A 77 3.45 7.96 7.04
CA ALA A 77 3.71 6.55 7.27
C ALA A 77 2.67 5.70 6.52
N VAL A 78 3.15 4.70 5.80
CA VAL A 78 2.34 3.85 4.93
C VAL A 78 2.58 2.36 5.20
N GLY A 79 1.64 1.50 4.85
CA GLY A 79 1.82 0.04 4.96
C GLY A 79 0.53 -0.69 5.26
N GLY A 80 0.67 -2.00 5.52
CA GLY A 80 -0.41 -2.90 5.91
C GLY A 80 -0.31 -3.31 7.37
N LEU A 81 -1.44 -3.33 8.06
CA LEU A 81 -1.52 -3.81 9.43
C LEU A 81 -2.21 -5.18 9.48
N PRO A 82 -1.77 -6.11 10.35
CA PRO A 82 -2.45 -7.38 10.49
C PRO A 82 -3.85 -7.17 11.07
N PHE A 83 -4.85 -7.83 10.50
CA PHE A 83 -6.21 -7.82 11.01
C PHE A 83 -6.29 -8.42 12.42
N ASP A 84 -5.52 -9.48 12.68
CA ASP A 84 -5.45 -10.13 13.99
C ASP A 84 -4.25 -9.60 14.77
N ALA A 85 -4.52 -8.80 15.80
CA ALA A 85 -3.51 -8.23 16.70
C ALA A 85 -2.60 -9.27 17.37
N ARG A 86 -3.05 -10.54 17.47
CA ARG A 86 -2.23 -11.65 18.00
C ARG A 86 -1.05 -11.99 17.08
N ARG A 87 -1.10 -11.59 15.81
CA ARG A 87 0.01 -11.73 14.85
C ARG A 87 1.08 -10.66 15.01
N GLY A 88 0.93 -9.80 16.00
CA GLY A 88 1.82 -8.68 16.28
C GLY A 88 1.20 -7.32 15.91
N PRO A 89 1.84 -6.22 16.31
CA PRO A 89 1.33 -4.87 16.08
C PRO A 89 1.37 -4.44 14.61
N GLY A 90 2.10 -5.18 13.76
CA GLY A 90 2.48 -4.71 12.43
C GLY A 90 3.52 -3.58 12.48
N ALA A 91 3.95 -3.16 11.30
CA ALA A 91 4.84 -2.02 11.15
C ALA A 91 4.39 -1.18 9.96
N LEU A 92 4.52 0.14 10.09
CA LEU A 92 4.36 1.09 9.01
C LEU A 92 5.74 1.59 8.58
N VAL A 93 5.86 1.96 7.33
CA VAL A 93 7.09 2.50 6.74
C VAL A 93 6.95 4.01 6.62
N VAL A 94 7.96 4.75 7.06
CA VAL A 94 8.17 6.14 6.67
C VAL A 94 9.05 6.09 5.41
N PRO A 95 8.50 6.43 4.22
CA PRO A 95 9.24 6.32 2.98
C PRO A 95 10.26 7.44 2.81
N ALA A 96 11.29 7.21 1.99
CA ALA A 96 12.24 8.25 1.62
C ALA A 96 11.67 9.23 0.61
N ARG A 97 10.79 8.75 -0.29
CA ARG A 97 10.07 9.58 -1.25
C ARG A 97 8.62 9.18 -1.32
N VAL A 98 7.75 10.19 -1.35
CA VAL A 98 6.31 10.02 -1.57
C VAL A 98 5.87 10.96 -2.67
N THR A 99 5.12 10.44 -3.65
CA THR A 99 4.43 11.23 -4.66
C THR A 99 2.93 11.09 -4.46
N VAL A 100 2.23 12.19 -4.43
CA VAL A 100 0.78 12.24 -4.26
C VAL A 100 0.15 13.08 -5.36
N ASP A 101 -0.96 12.60 -5.88
CA ASP A 101 -1.92 13.36 -6.68
C ASP A 101 -3.31 13.18 -6.04
N ASN A 102 -3.91 14.25 -5.55
CA ASN A 102 -5.23 14.20 -4.91
C ASN A 102 -6.39 14.59 -5.86
N GLY A 103 -6.08 14.70 -7.16
CA GLY A 103 -7.02 15.12 -8.20
C GLY A 103 -7.10 16.65 -8.39
N GLU A 104 -6.70 17.45 -7.41
CA GLU A 104 -6.63 18.91 -7.48
C GLU A 104 -5.18 19.40 -7.63
N ARG A 105 -4.26 18.83 -6.86
CA ARG A 105 -2.84 19.15 -6.83
C ARG A 105 -2.01 17.87 -6.80
N ALA A 106 -0.76 17.96 -7.25
CA ALA A 106 0.21 16.89 -7.15
C ALA A 106 1.51 17.40 -6.53
N TRP A 107 2.15 16.58 -5.70
CA TRP A 107 3.39 16.94 -5.02
C TRP A 107 4.28 15.73 -4.77
N VAL A 108 5.54 16.02 -4.52
CA VAL A 108 6.55 15.06 -4.06
C VAL A 108 7.08 15.53 -2.71
N THR A 109 7.19 14.61 -1.76
CA THR A 109 7.90 14.81 -0.50
C THR A 109 9.11 13.89 -0.48
N ASP A 110 10.29 14.47 -0.35
CA ASP A 110 11.56 13.75 -0.16
C ASP A 110 12.05 13.92 1.26
N ILE A 111 12.52 12.84 1.89
CA ILE A 111 13.25 12.91 3.15
C ILE A 111 14.75 12.86 2.82
N GLU A 112 15.44 13.95 3.07
CA GLU A 112 16.86 14.10 2.81
C GLU A 112 17.69 13.07 3.62
N ALA A 113 18.85 12.72 3.11
CA ALA A 113 19.81 11.74 3.63
C ALA A 113 19.51 10.26 3.28
N VAL A 114 18.44 9.95 2.54
CA VAL A 114 18.19 8.59 2.06
C VAL A 114 18.18 8.56 0.52
N PRO A 115 19.15 7.92 -0.15
CA PRO A 115 19.13 7.77 -1.58
C PRO A 115 17.91 6.94 -2.03
N VAL A 116 17.19 7.45 -3.01
CA VAL A 116 16.10 6.71 -3.67
C VAL A 116 16.62 6.14 -4.98
N ALA A 117 16.65 4.81 -5.08
CA ALA A 117 17.06 4.13 -6.30
C ALA A 117 16.05 4.35 -7.44
N ALA A 118 16.54 4.42 -8.66
CA ALA A 118 15.69 4.43 -9.84
C ALA A 118 14.87 3.12 -9.91
N VAL A 119 13.59 3.26 -10.19
CA VAL A 119 12.67 2.12 -10.30
C VAL A 119 12.82 1.50 -11.69
N THR A 120 13.49 0.35 -11.75
CA THR A 120 13.51 -0.51 -12.94
C THR A 120 12.66 -1.73 -12.63
N GLY A 121 11.60 -1.94 -13.40
CA GLY A 121 10.78 -3.15 -13.28
C GLY A 121 11.29 -4.28 -14.18
N PRO A 122 11.01 -5.56 -13.86
CA PRO A 122 11.25 -6.66 -14.78
C PRO A 122 10.37 -6.51 -16.04
N GLU A 123 10.82 -7.11 -17.15
CA GLU A 123 9.93 -7.27 -18.30
C GLU A 123 8.72 -8.14 -17.92
N PRO A 124 7.53 -7.81 -18.43
CA PRO A 124 6.32 -8.56 -18.11
C PRO A 124 6.46 -10.02 -18.60
N PRO A 125 5.89 -11.00 -17.86
CA PRO A 125 5.92 -12.39 -18.27
C PRO A 125 5.19 -12.59 -19.61
N SER A 126 5.80 -13.40 -20.48
CA SER A 126 5.24 -13.73 -21.79
C SER A 126 4.35 -14.95 -21.74
N ARG A 127 4.54 -15.83 -20.76
CA ARG A 127 3.79 -17.05 -20.54
C ARG A 127 3.46 -17.23 -19.07
N PHE A 128 2.24 -17.67 -18.80
CA PHE A 128 1.83 -18.03 -17.44
C PHE A 128 0.82 -19.17 -17.48
N SER A 129 0.77 -19.95 -16.42
CA SER A 129 -0.24 -20.96 -16.15
C SER A 129 -1.03 -20.59 -14.90
N VAL A 130 -2.28 -21.03 -14.87
CA VAL A 130 -3.20 -20.77 -13.76
C VAL A 130 -3.60 -22.10 -13.16
N VAL A 131 -3.18 -22.34 -11.92
CA VAL A 131 -3.46 -23.58 -11.19
C VAL A 131 -4.35 -23.29 -9.99
N PRO A 132 -5.58 -23.80 -9.95
CA PRO A 132 -6.42 -23.67 -8.77
C PRO A 132 -5.78 -24.42 -7.58
N ALA A 133 -5.69 -23.77 -6.43
CA ALA A 133 -5.21 -24.41 -5.19
C ALA A 133 -6.22 -25.45 -4.64
N GLN A 134 -7.48 -25.36 -5.07
CA GLN A 134 -8.57 -26.26 -4.69
C GLN A 134 -9.23 -26.81 -5.94
N SER A 135 -9.58 -28.09 -5.91
CA SER A 135 -10.37 -28.73 -6.95
C SER A 135 -11.83 -28.17 -6.99
N ARG A 136 -12.50 -28.43 -8.08
CA ARG A 136 -13.93 -28.05 -8.22
C ARG A 136 -14.81 -28.74 -7.18
N ASP A 137 -14.51 -29.97 -6.81
CA ASP A 137 -15.31 -30.74 -5.86
C ASP A 137 -15.08 -30.26 -4.42
N GLU A 138 -13.85 -29.98 -4.03
CA GLU A 138 -13.54 -29.35 -2.74
C GLU A 138 -14.23 -27.98 -2.59
N TRP A 139 -14.27 -27.19 -3.67
CA TRP A 139 -15.02 -25.93 -3.65
C TRP A 139 -16.53 -26.15 -3.45
N ARG A 140 -17.13 -27.10 -4.17
CA ARG A 140 -18.55 -27.44 -4.01
C ARG A 140 -18.88 -27.92 -2.61
N ASP A 141 -18.03 -28.76 -2.03
CA ASP A 141 -18.18 -29.24 -0.66
C ASP A 141 -18.11 -28.09 0.36
N MET A 142 -17.19 -27.14 0.16
CA MET A 142 -17.09 -25.96 1.02
C MET A 142 -18.35 -25.10 0.94
N VAL A 143 -18.89 -24.85 -0.25
CA VAL A 143 -20.16 -24.15 -0.46
C VAL A 143 -21.32 -24.90 0.21
N SER A 144 -21.40 -26.22 0.04
CA SER A 144 -22.48 -27.05 0.63
C SER A 144 -22.45 -26.99 2.16
N ARG A 145 -21.28 -27.08 2.78
CA ARG A 145 -21.12 -26.92 4.24
C ARG A 145 -21.52 -25.52 4.72
N ALA A 146 -21.19 -24.48 3.97
CA ALA A 146 -21.58 -23.11 4.29
C ALA A 146 -23.11 -22.95 4.25
N LEU A 147 -23.77 -23.44 3.21
CA LEU A 147 -25.23 -23.42 3.05
C LEU A 147 -25.93 -24.20 4.17
N ALA A 148 -25.42 -25.38 4.54
CA ALA A 148 -25.96 -26.15 5.67
C ALA A 148 -25.91 -25.36 6.97
N ARG A 149 -24.80 -24.66 7.27
CA ARG A 149 -24.68 -23.83 8.47
C ARG A 149 -25.64 -22.65 8.46
N ILE A 150 -25.86 -22.03 7.32
CA ILE A 150 -26.84 -20.95 7.16
C ILE A 150 -28.25 -21.53 7.38
N GLY A 151 -28.58 -22.67 6.77
CA GLY A 151 -29.88 -23.32 6.94
C GLY A 151 -30.19 -23.76 8.37
N HIS A 152 -29.17 -24.04 9.18
CA HIS A 152 -29.33 -24.33 10.62
C HIS A 152 -29.28 -23.09 11.53
N GLY A 153 -29.24 -21.88 10.96
CA GLY A 153 -29.19 -20.63 11.74
C GLY A 153 -27.86 -20.37 12.49
N GLN A 154 -26.80 -21.12 12.15
CA GLN A 154 -25.46 -20.94 12.76
C GLN A 154 -24.70 -19.77 12.15
N LEU A 155 -25.05 -19.36 10.93
CA LEU A 155 -24.51 -18.24 10.20
C LEU A 155 -25.65 -17.52 9.48
N GLU A 156 -25.60 -16.20 9.41
CA GLU A 156 -26.50 -15.41 8.56
C GLU A 156 -25.95 -15.30 7.14
N LYS A 157 -24.64 -15.05 7.03
CA LYS A 157 -23.91 -15.02 5.75
C LYS A 157 -22.47 -15.47 5.96
N VAL A 158 -21.83 -15.84 4.87
CA VAL A 158 -20.38 -16.11 4.84
C VAL A 158 -19.83 -15.74 3.46
N VAL A 159 -18.63 -15.18 3.46
CA VAL A 159 -17.86 -14.97 2.23
C VAL A 159 -16.81 -16.07 2.11
N LEU A 160 -16.82 -16.78 0.98
CA LEU A 160 -15.85 -17.83 0.70
C LEU A 160 -14.77 -17.29 -0.21
N ALA A 161 -13.50 -17.58 0.13
CA ALA A 161 -12.35 -17.22 -0.69
C ALA A 161 -11.91 -18.43 -1.54
N ARG A 162 -11.42 -18.14 -2.74
CA ARG A 162 -10.79 -19.11 -3.63
C ARG A 162 -9.37 -18.68 -3.92
N GLU A 163 -8.44 -19.59 -3.75
CA GLU A 163 -7.04 -19.39 -4.08
C GLU A 163 -6.73 -19.95 -5.48
N VAL A 164 -5.91 -19.21 -6.20
CA VAL A 164 -5.38 -19.58 -7.51
C VAL A 164 -3.89 -19.24 -7.53
N VAL A 165 -3.06 -20.20 -7.92
CA VAL A 165 -1.63 -19.97 -8.14
C VAL A 165 -1.40 -19.60 -9.60
N ILE A 166 -0.69 -18.51 -9.85
CA ILE A 166 -0.27 -18.09 -11.19
C ILE A 166 1.23 -18.26 -11.27
N GLU A 167 1.70 -19.20 -12.08
CA GLU A 167 3.11 -19.43 -12.35
C GLU A 167 3.48 -18.76 -13.67
N ALA A 168 4.57 -18.03 -13.72
CA ALA A 168 5.01 -17.28 -14.89
C ALA A 168 6.48 -17.53 -15.20
N ASP A 169 6.90 -17.29 -16.44
CA ASP A 169 8.27 -17.45 -16.93
C ASP A 169 9.22 -16.34 -16.46
N SER A 170 8.68 -15.24 -15.93
CA SER A 170 9.43 -14.16 -15.29
C SER A 170 8.62 -13.57 -14.13
N PRO A 171 9.24 -12.84 -13.18
CA PRO A 171 8.52 -12.19 -12.09
C PRO A 171 7.48 -11.20 -12.60
N PHE A 172 6.31 -11.16 -11.95
CA PHE A 172 5.33 -10.10 -12.19
C PHE A 172 5.85 -8.76 -11.70
N SER A 173 5.63 -7.72 -12.49
CA SER A 173 5.84 -6.35 -12.05
C SER A 173 4.66 -5.87 -11.20
N PRO A 174 4.85 -5.58 -9.90
CA PRO A 174 3.77 -5.05 -9.06
C PRO A 174 3.16 -3.77 -9.63
N ARG A 175 3.97 -2.92 -10.27
CA ARG A 175 3.51 -1.70 -10.93
C ARG A 175 2.51 -1.99 -12.07
N GLU A 176 2.80 -2.98 -12.91
CA GLU A 176 1.88 -3.36 -13.99
C GLU A 176 0.60 -3.97 -13.47
N VAL A 177 0.68 -4.78 -12.40
CA VAL A 177 -0.50 -5.34 -11.74
C VAL A 177 -1.35 -4.22 -11.16
N VAL A 178 -0.77 -3.26 -10.45
CA VAL A 178 -1.47 -2.07 -9.93
C VAL A 178 -2.12 -1.27 -11.06
N THR A 179 -1.38 -0.98 -12.13
CA THR A 179 -1.90 -0.25 -13.30
C THR A 179 -3.11 -0.95 -13.93
N ARG A 180 -3.02 -2.27 -14.07
CA ARG A 180 -4.13 -3.08 -14.60
C ARG A 180 -5.34 -3.10 -13.65
N LEU A 181 -5.13 -3.21 -12.35
CA LEU A 181 -6.21 -3.15 -11.36
C LEU A 181 -6.92 -1.79 -11.36
N ILE A 182 -6.18 -0.68 -11.45
CA ILE A 182 -6.75 0.67 -11.55
C ILE A 182 -7.69 0.77 -12.76
N SER A 183 -7.28 0.24 -13.90
CA SER A 183 -8.08 0.30 -15.13
C SER A 183 -9.29 -0.63 -15.12
N GLN A 184 -9.18 -1.80 -14.51
CA GLN A 184 -10.23 -2.83 -14.50
C GLN A 184 -11.18 -2.71 -13.31
N GLN A 185 -10.76 -2.07 -12.23
CA GLN A 185 -11.51 -1.95 -10.96
C GLN A 185 -11.60 -0.49 -10.49
N PRO A 186 -12.19 0.42 -11.29
CA PRO A 186 -12.14 1.88 -11.02
C PRO A 186 -12.85 2.30 -9.73
N GLY A 187 -13.74 1.45 -9.18
CA GLY A 187 -14.44 1.71 -7.91
C GLY A 187 -13.74 1.15 -6.67
N CYS A 188 -12.63 0.43 -6.85
CA CYS A 188 -11.91 -0.19 -5.74
C CYS A 188 -10.80 0.71 -5.18
N PHE A 189 -10.47 0.47 -3.91
CA PHE A 189 -9.19 0.85 -3.34
C PHE A 189 -8.14 -0.11 -3.90
N VAL A 190 -7.26 0.38 -4.75
CA VAL A 190 -6.13 -0.39 -5.26
C VAL A 190 -4.90 -0.06 -4.43
N TYR A 191 -4.21 -1.07 -3.93
CA TYR A 191 -3.06 -0.89 -3.06
C TYR A 191 -1.98 -1.92 -3.33
N ALA A 192 -0.75 -1.54 -3.03
CA ALA A 192 0.41 -2.42 -3.04
C ALA A 192 1.36 -2.06 -1.90
N THR A 193 1.92 -3.07 -1.27
CA THR A 193 2.94 -2.94 -0.21
C THR A 193 3.75 -4.22 -0.10
N GLU A 194 5.08 -4.11 -0.11
CA GLU A 194 6.01 -5.24 0.08
C GLU A 194 5.68 -6.48 -0.79
N GLY A 195 5.34 -6.28 -2.06
CA GLY A 195 4.97 -7.34 -3.01
C GLY A 195 3.52 -7.82 -2.90
N PHE A 196 2.77 -7.42 -1.88
CA PHE A 196 1.34 -7.69 -1.78
C PHE A 196 0.56 -6.64 -2.58
N VAL A 197 -0.29 -7.07 -3.50
CA VAL A 197 -1.12 -6.20 -4.34
C VAL A 197 -2.58 -6.61 -4.21
N GLY A 198 -3.47 -5.64 -4.10
CA GLY A 198 -4.90 -5.92 -3.98
C GLY A 198 -5.80 -4.82 -4.49
N ALA A 199 -7.07 -5.19 -4.66
CA ALA A 199 -8.16 -4.26 -4.93
C ALA A 199 -9.37 -4.65 -4.07
N SER A 200 -9.95 -3.69 -3.36
CA SER A 200 -11.13 -3.90 -2.51
C SER A 200 -12.13 -2.77 -2.70
N PRO A 201 -13.42 -3.04 -2.87
CA PRO A 201 -14.43 -2.01 -2.93
C PRO A 201 -14.84 -1.47 -1.55
N GLU A 202 -14.33 -2.06 -0.47
CA GLU A 202 -14.78 -1.81 0.89
C GLU A 202 -13.79 -0.98 1.68
N LEU A 203 -14.29 0.10 2.29
CA LEU A 203 -13.59 0.91 3.26
C LEU A 203 -13.77 0.28 4.65
N LEU A 204 -12.67 -0.09 5.31
CA LEU A 204 -12.75 -0.60 6.69
C LEU A 204 -12.98 0.53 7.69
N VAL A 205 -12.16 1.57 7.61
CA VAL A 205 -12.23 2.74 8.47
C VAL A 205 -11.50 3.91 7.82
N ARG A 206 -12.07 5.10 7.96
CA ARG A 206 -11.40 6.37 7.64
C ARG A 206 -11.51 7.30 8.85
N ARG A 207 -10.40 7.96 9.17
CA ARG A 207 -10.36 9.00 10.19
C ARG A 207 -9.83 10.30 9.60
N LYS A 208 -10.53 11.41 9.85
CA LYS A 208 -10.08 12.76 9.52
C LYS A 208 -10.25 13.66 10.74
N GLY A 209 -9.16 13.96 11.42
CA GLY A 209 -9.22 14.65 12.71
C GLY A 209 -9.94 13.81 13.76
N HIS A 210 -11.10 14.28 14.21
CA HIS A 210 -11.98 13.58 15.16
C HIS A 210 -13.11 12.78 14.49
N ASP A 211 -13.32 12.98 13.19
CA ASP A 211 -14.36 12.28 12.44
C ASP A 211 -13.87 10.88 12.04
N VAL A 212 -14.71 9.88 12.32
CA VAL A 212 -14.45 8.46 11.99
C VAL A 212 -15.63 7.94 11.17
N GLU A 213 -15.32 7.31 10.03
CA GLU A 213 -16.27 6.70 9.12
C GLU A 213 -15.93 5.23 8.90
#